data_5075a22d0458f52eb3252efb1a1a5917
#
_entry.id   5075a22d0458f52eb3252efb1a1a5917
#
_cell.length_a   1.000
_cell.length_b   1.000
_cell.length_c   1.000
_cell.angle_alpha   90.00
_cell.angle_beta   90.00
_cell.angle_gamma   90.00
#
_symmetry.space_group_name_H-M   'P 1'
#
loop_
_entity.id
_entity.type
_entity.pdbx_description
1 polymer ?
#
loop_
_entity_poly.entity_id
_entity_poly.type
_entity_poly.pdbx_seq_one_letter_code
_entity_poly.pdbx_strand_id
1 'polypeptide(L)'
;MSYATLTARLPAWARLFDAEAYEAFHAIVREQLTAGGGEAFELNDDHVRFKRWELSLLPLAQECAPLPREQWPQRVRALLDQRVAEEKLGRELDAVRGDFSKARKILKLRVQKTLSANAISAPIAAGLHAVLVLDLPSFVTPVRPADLASWERPAAELVALALENVKAQERVELKPLEVAGARIFAVSGTSLFVATLGLAAEDLLGAPSPFGQLVAMPSSHILLCHSITGKSSLKALEAMAAGALQAFESGPQPLSPDLLWKVGDKFIALPVRREDGEVKCELPREFDERVVSQLS
;
A
#
# COMPACT_ATOMS: atom_id res chain seq x y z
N MET A 1 50.31 46.04 15.54
CA MET A 1 50.24 44.67 15.02
C MET A 1 48.74 44.36 14.77
N SER A 2 48.37 44.34 13.51
CA SER A 2 46.96 44.20 13.12
C SER A 2 46.61 42.68 13.12
N TYR A 3 45.70 42.28 13.97
CA TYR A 3 45.10 40.92 13.88
C TYR A 3 44.14 40.94 12.72
N ALA A 4 44.60 40.40 11.58
CA ALA A 4 43.69 40.07 10.48
C ALA A 4 42.84 38.90 10.94
N THR A 5 41.58 39.19 11.23
CA THR A 5 40.56 38.17 11.46
C THR A 5 40.38 37.40 10.14
N LEU A 6 40.90 36.20 10.04
CA LEU A 6 40.57 35.27 9.00
C LEU A 6 39.05 34.99 9.14
N THR A 7 38.21 35.70 8.38
CA THR A 7 36.84 35.32 8.14
C THR A 7 36.88 33.97 7.39
N ALA A 8 36.74 32.90 8.08
CA ALA A 8 36.55 31.56 7.49
C ALA A 8 35.42 31.68 6.49
N ARG A 9 35.71 31.48 5.21
CA ARG A 9 34.72 31.59 4.13
C ARG A 9 33.78 30.39 4.29
N LEU A 10 32.51 30.63 4.68
CA LEU A 10 31.53 29.60 4.82
C LEU A 10 31.46 28.72 3.55
N PRO A 11 31.31 27.38 3.69
CA PRO A 11 31.14 26.51 2.55
C PRO A 11 29.91 26.92 1.75
N ALA A 12 29.91 26.65 0.43
CA ALA A 12 28.86 27.09 -0.47
C ALA A 12 27.45 26.64 -0.08
N TRP A 13 27.32 25.48 0.52
CA TRP A 13 26.07 24.92 1.00
C TRP A 13 25.52 25.61 2.26
N ALA A 14 26.39 26.20 3.07
CA ALA A 14 26.06 26.82 4.35
C ALA A 14 25.74 28.33 4.23
N ARG A 15 25.58 28.86 3.03
CA ARG A 15 25.24 30.29 2.77
C ARG A 15 23.87 30.72 3.36
N LEU A 16 23.11 29.79 3.87
CA LEU A 16 21.87 30.03 4.63
C LEU A 16 22.14 30.66 6.01
N PHE A 17 23.36 30.55 6.52
CA PHE A 17 23.81 31.01 7.82
C PHE A 17 24.86 32.14 7.72
N ASP A 18 24.95 32.97 8.75
CA ASP A 18 26.17 33.70 9.04
C ASP A 18 27.19 32.81 9.76
N ALA A 19 28.38 33.27 10.02
CA ALA A 19 29.45 32.49 10.63
C ALA A 19 29.07 31.98 12.03
N GLU A 20 28.41 32.81 12.85
CA GLU A 20 27.99 32.45 14.21
C GLU A 20 26.86 31.40 14.18
N ALA A 21 25.88 31.55 13.31
CA ALA A 21 24.80 30.58 13.12
C ALA A 21 25.33 29.24 12.60
N TYR A 22 26.32 29.24 11.72
CA TYR A 22 26.96 28.03 11.21
C TYR A 22 27.65 27.23 12.33
N GLU A 23 28.45 27.90 13.16
CA GLU A 23 29.11 27.25 14.32
C GLU A 23 28.09 26.72 15.33
N ALA A 24 27.03 27.51 15.62
CA ALA A 24 25.96 27.11 16.50
C ALA A 24 25.21 25.87 15.94
N PHE A 25 24.93 25.83 14.65
CA PHE A 25 24.28 24.70 13.99
C PHE A 25 25.12 23.42 14.11
N HIS A 26 26.44 23.48 13.82
CA HIS A 26 27.35 22.34 13.98
C HIS A 26 27.44 21.86 15.42
N ALA A 27 27.50 22.77 16.40
CA ALA A 27 27.50 22.43 17.81
C ALA A 27 26.22 21.69 18.21
N ILE A 28 25.06 22.18 17.79
CA ILE A 28 23.75 21.55 18.03
C ILE A 28 23.69 20.17 17.37
N VAL A 29 24.10 20.01 16.12
CA VAL A 29 24.10 18.70 15.44
C VAL A 29 24.96 17.71 16.21
N ARG A 30 26.18 18.11 16.62
CA ARG A 30 27.08 17.27 17.44
C ARG A 30 26.46 16.86 18.76
N GLU A 31 25.85 17.81 19.48
CA GLU A 31 25.18 17.57 20.75
C GLU A 31 24.03 16.56 20.58
N GLN A 32 23.15 16.77 19.58
CA GLN A 32 22.02 15.89 19.35
C GLN A 32 22.42 14.49 18.92
N LEU A 33 23.48 14.35 18.11
CA LEU A 33 24.07 13.05 17.75
C LEU A 33 24.64 12.32 18.97
N THR A 34 25.36 13.03 19.83
CA THR A 34 25.94 12.48 21.05
C THR A 34 24.86 12.06 22.05
N ALA A 35 23.86 12.92 22.26
CA ALA A 35 22.74 12.65 23.17
C ALA A 35 21.87 11.46 22.72
N GLY A 36 21.84 11.17 21.41
CA GLY A 36 21.11 10.04 20.85
C GLY A 36 21.62 8.66 21.23
N GLY A 37 22.81 8.54 21.76
CA GLY A 37 23.41 7.27 22.23
C GLY A 37 23.55 6.20 21.16
N GLY A 38 23.59 6.60 19.89
CA GLY A 38 23.54 5.71 18.73
C GLY A 38 24.91 5.20 18.26
N GLU A 39 24.98 4.87 16.97
CA GLU A 39 26.19 4.41 16.28
C GLU A 39 27.29 5.49 16.32
N ALA A 40 28.54 5.07 16.37
CA ALA A 40 29.69 5.99 16.28
C ALA A 40 29.65 6.78 14.98
N PHE A 41 29.92 8.07 15.04
CA PHE A 41 29.84 9.00 13.93
C PHE A 41 31.08 9.89 13.81
N GLU A 42 31.32 10.39 12.61
CA GLU A 42 32.28 11.44 12.28
C GLU A 42 31.50 12.62 11.69
N LEU A 43 31.57 13.77 12.34
CA LEU A 43 30.92 15.00 11.86
C LEU A 43 31.94 15.80 11.03
N ASN A 44 31.66 15.92 9.74
CA ASN A 44 32.40 16.72 8.78
C ASN A 44 31.68 18.05 8.49
N ASP A 45 32.26 18.87 7.62
CA ASP A 45 31.71 20.20 7.31
C ASP A 45 30.31 20.16 6.69
N ASP A 46 30.02 19.18 5.84
CA ASP A 46 28.78 19.10 5.04
C ASP A 46 27.99 17.81 5.26
N HIS A 47 28.54 16.86 6.01
CA HIS A 47 27.86 15.59 6.28
C HIS A 47 28.29 14.96 7.61
N VAL A 48 27.44 14.07 8.10
CA VAL A 48 27.75 13.12 9.18
C VAL A 48 28.00 11.77 8.55
N ARG A 49 29.15 11.17 8.84
CA ARG A 49 29.46 9.80 8.42
C ARG A 49 29.25 8.84 9.58
N PHE A 50 28.45 7.84 9.33
CA PHE A 50 28.29 6.66 10.17
C PHE A 50 29.06 5.49 9.54
N LYS A 51 29.19 4.39 10.24
CA LYS A 51 29.95 3.22 9.74
C LYS A 51 29.50 2.72 8.37
N ARG A 52 28.21 2.85 8.03
CA ARG A 52 27.62 2.26 6.83
C ARG A 52 26.84 3.23 5.94
N TRP A 53 26.65 4.46 6.35
CA TRP A 53 25.87 5.46 5.62
C TRP A 53 26.31 6.87 5.97
N GLU A 54 25.90 7.83 5.16
CA GLU A 54 26.23 9.25 5.34
C GLU A 54 24.93 10.07 5.35
N LEU A 55 24.92 11.15 6.13
CA LEU A 55 23.83 12.11 6.23
C LEU A 55 24.32 13.49 5.82
N SER A 56 23.82 14.05 4.72
CA SER A 56 24.07 15.43 4.34
C SER A 56 23.48 16.40 5.36
N LEU A 57 24.24 17.43 5.74
CA LEU A 57 23.79 18.49 6.64
C LEU A 57 22.91 19.53 5.94
N LEU A 58 22.93 19.63 4.61
CA LEU A 58 22.18 20.62 3.87
C LEU A 58 20.66 20.57 4.14
N PRO A 59 19.98 19.41 4.10
CA PRO A 59 18.54 19.36 4.44
C PRO A 59 18.24 19.80 5.87
N LEU A 60 19.08 19.42 6.84
CA LEU A 60 18.95 19.86 8.22
C LEU A 60 19.09 21.39 8.34
N ALA A 61 20.08 21.94 7.66
CA ALA A 61 20.33 23.39 7.63
C ALA A 61 19.15 24.16 7.00
N GLN A 62 18.60 23.67 5.89
CA GLN A 62 17.44 24.26 5.23
C GLN A 62 16.19 24.31 6.13
N GLU A 63 16.00 23.29 6.95
CA GLU A 63 14.90 23.22 7.90
C GLU A 63 15.12 24.12 9.14
N CYS A 64 16.37 24.29 9.57
CA CYS A 64 16.70 25.10 10.73
C CYS A 64 16.80 26.60 10.41
N ALA A 65 17.34 26.98 9.25
CA ALA A 65 17.60 28.37 8.91
C ALA A 65 16.40 29.34 9.05
N PRO A 66 15.16 28.97 8.69
CA PRO A 66 14.00 29.84 8.83
C PRO A 66 13.45 29.90 10.27
N LEU A 67 13.95 29.06 11.20
CA LEU A 67 13.46 28.97 12.57
C LEU A 67 14.30 29.80 13.56
N PRO A 68 13.71 30.26 14.68
CA PRO A 68 14.48 30.79 15.80
C PRO A 68 15.49 29.75 16.33
N ARG A 69 16.68 30.20 16.73
CA ARG A 69 17.79 29.30 17.18
C ARG A 69 17.38 28.37 18.33
N GLU A 70 16.49 28.82 19.20
CA GLU A 70 15.99 28.05 20.35
C GLU A 70 15.22 26.78 19.93
N GLN A 71 14.69 26.76 18.69
CA GLN A 71 13.96 25.63 18.13
C GLN A 71 14.86 24.62 17.40
N TRP A 72 16.10 25.00 17.08
CA TRP A 72 17.04 24.17 16.31
C TRP A 72 17.34 22.83 16.98
N PRO A 73 17.60 22.72 18.30
CA PRO A 73 17.89 21.44 18.93
C PRO A 73 16.75 20.43 18.74
N GLN A 74 15.51 20.85 18.94
CA GLN A 74 14.35 20.00 18.77
C GLN A 74 14.16 19.60 17.29
N ARG A 75 14.34 20.55 16.35
CA ARG A 75 14.21 20.27 14.91
C ARG A 75 15.29 19.32 14.41
N VAL A 76 16.53 19.57 14.76
CA VAL A 76 17.67 18.69 14.44
C VAL A 76 17.41 17.29 14.98
N ARG A 77 16.97 17.16 16.23
CA ARG A 77 16.67 15.87 16.83
C ARG A 77 15.60 15.10 16.06
N ALA A 78 14.48 15.76 15.75
CA ALA A 78 13.37 15.14 15.02
C ALA A 78 13.82 14.64 13.63
N LEU A 79 14.64 15.43 12.90
CA LEU A 79 15.14 15.06 11.59
C LEU A 79 16.16 13.92 11.67
N LEU A 80 17.06 13.92 12.66
CA LEU A 80 17.99 12.83 12.89
C LEU A 80 17.26 11.52 13.20
N ASP A 81 16.28 11.55 14.09
CA ASP A 81 15.50 10.36 14.45
C ASP A 81 14.73 9.82 13.25
N GLN A 82 14.14 10.70 12.42
CA GLN A 82 13.50 10.31 11.16
C GLN A 82 14.48 9.62 10.21
N ARG A 83 15.66 10.20 9.99
CA ARG A 83 16.67 9.63 9.08
C ARG A 83 17.23 8.29 9.56
N VAL A 84 17.45 8.16 10.86
CA VAL A 84 17.87 6.87 11.46
C VAL A 84 16.79 5.81 11.28
N ALA A 85 15.50 6.19 11.44
CA ALA A 85 14.38 5.29 11.22
C ALA A 85 14.27 4.86 9.74
N GLU A 86 14.38 5.81 8.80
CA GLU A 86 14.37 5.53 7.35
C GLU A 86 15.51 4.57 6.95
N GLU A 87 16.71 4.78 7.45
CA GLU A 87 17.87 3.93 7.19
C GLU A 87 17.69 2.51 7.76
N LYS A 88 17.12 2.40 8.96
CA LYS A 88 16.77 1.11 9.56
C LYS A 88 15.75 0.36 8.70
N LEU A 89 14.69 1.03 8.25
CA LEU A 89 13.69 0.46 7.38
C LEU A 89 14.28 0.01 6.04
N GLY A 90 15.17 0.81 5.45
CA GLY A 90 15.90 0.45 4.23
C GLY A 90 16.69 -0.84 4.38
N ARG A 91 17.44 -0.97 5.48
CA ARG A 91 18.23 -2.19 5.78
C ARG A 91 17.35 -3.42 6.01
N GLU A 92 16.22 -3.26 6.73
CA GLU A 92 15.26 -4.35 6.92
C GLU A 92 14.69 -4.82 5.58
N LEU A 93 14.32 -3.89 4.71
CA LEU A 93 13.83 -4.19 3.37
C LEU A 93 14.88 -4.91 2.52
N ASP A 94 16.13 -4.43 2.50
CA ASP A 94 17.22 -5.06 1.74
C ASP A 94 17.53 -6.47 2.25
N ALA A 95 17.49 -6.67 3.57
CA ALA A 95 17.68 -7.99 4.18
C ALA A 95 16.55 -8.97 3.82
N VAL A 96 15.32 -8.49 3.63
CA VAL A 96 14.19 -9.30 3.16
C VAL A 96 14.33 -9.59 1.66
N ARG A 97 14.64 -8.58 0.84
CA ARG A 97 14.81 -8.73 -0.62
C ARG A 97 15.96 -9.67 -0.99
N GLY A 98 17.03 -9.67 -0.21
CA GLY A 98 18.19 -10.56 -0.39
C GLY A 98 17.98 -11.99 0.11
N ASP A 99 16.84 -12.30 0.76
CA ASP A 99 16.60 -13.60 1.38
C ASP A 99 15.15 -14.06 1.15
N PHE A 100 14.96 -14.93 0.15
CA PHE A 100 13.62 -15.46 -0.17
C PHE A 100 12.96 -16.17 1.01
N SER A 101 13.72 -16.79 1.91
CA SER A 101 13.16 -17.48 3.10
C SER A 101 12.43 -16.50 4.05
N LYS A 102 12.87 -15.24 4.06
CA LYS A 102 12.22 -14.14 4.77
C LYS A 102 11.09 -13.54 3.94
N ALA A 103 11.37 -13.21 2.67
CA ALA A 103 10.43 -12.59 1.77
C ALA A 103 9.14 -13.40 1.62
N ARG A 104 9.23 -14.73 1.46
CA ARG A 104 8.08 -15.63 1.29
C ARG A 104 7.05 -15.56 2.41
N LYS A 105 7.43 -15.18 3.61
CA LYS A 105 6.55 -15.11 4.78
C LYS A 105 5.67 -13.86 4.79
N ILE A 106 6.15 -12.79 4.15
CA ILE A 106 5.49 -11.48 4.09
C ILE A 106 5.08 -11.10 2.66
N LEU A 107 5.26 -12.03 1.72
CA LEU A 107 4.82 -11.86 0.35
C LEU A 107 3.30 -11.94 0.30
N LYS A 108 2.65 -10.90 -0.25
CA LYS A 108 1.19 -10.82 -0.39
C LYS A 108 0.80 -10.31 -1.77
N LEU A 109 -0.42 -10.59 -2.19
CA LEU A 109 -1.09 -9.86 -3.26
C LEU A 109 -1.89 -8.72 -2.67
N ARG A 110 -1.87 -7.57 -3.33
CA ARG A 110 -2.70 -6.43 -3.00
C ARG A 110 -3.49 -5.99 -4.23
N VAL A 111 -4.81 -5.90 -4.08
CA VAL A 111 -5.65 -5.27 -5.11
C VAL A 111 -5.52 -3.77 -4.99
N GLN A 112 -5.21 -3.10 -6.12
CA GLN A 112 -5.08 -1.65 -6.18
C GLN A 112 -5.37 -1.10 -7.58
N LYS A 113 -5.64 0.19 -7.67
CA LYS A 113 -5.99 0.90 -8.91
C LYS A 113 -4.77 1.55 -9.56
N THR A 114 -3.88 2.11 -8.74
CA THR A 114 -2.68 2.80 -9.21
C THR A 114 -1.48 1.88 -9.12
N LEU A 115 -0.70 1.79 -10.20
CA LEU A 115 0.52 1.00 -10.25
C LEU A 115 1.75 1.88 -10.03
N SER A 116 2.69 1.38 -9.23
CA SER A 116 4.04 1.93 -9.17
C SER A 116 4.83 1.49 -10.41
N ALA A 117 5.78 2.31 -10.83
CA ALA A 117 6.70 1.91 -11.89
C ALA A 117 7.40 0.59 -11.53
N ASN A 118 7.47 -0.33 -12.49
CA ASN A 118 8.10 -1.64 -12.33
C ASN A 118 7.46 -2.58 -11.28
N ALA A 119 6.21 -2.34 -10.85
CA ALA A 119 5.50 -3.29 -10.00
C ALA A 119 5.16 -4.58 -10.78
N ILE A 120 5.35 -5.73 -10.14
CA ILE A 120 4.88 -7.01 -10.69
C ILE A 120 3.38 -7.08 -10.44
N SER A 121 2.59 -7.05 -11.49
CA SER A 121 1.13 -6.99 -11.40
C SER A 121 0.44 -7.73 -12.54
N ALA A 122 -0.79 -8.15 -12.29
CA ALA A 122 -1.71 -8.66 -13.29
C ALA A 122 -3.01 -7.85 -13.28
N PRO A 123 -3.57 -7.50 -14.44
CA PRO A 123 -4.88 -6.86 -14.51
C PRO A 123 -5.98 -7.83 -14.04
N ILE A 124 -6.97 -7.29 -13.33
CA ILE A 124 -8.17 -8.03 -12.91
C ILE A 124 -9.33 -7.63 -13.84
N ALA A 125 -9.97 -6.52 -13.55
CA ALA A 125 -11.03 -5.87 -14.31
C ALA A 125 -11.30 -4.49 -13.71
N ALA A 126 -12.11 -3.65 -14.35
CA ALA A 126 -12.54 -2.34 -13.84
C ALA A 126 -11.37 -1.41 -13.41
N GLY A 127 -10.23 -1.52 -14.08
CA GLY A 127 -9.02 -0.77 -13.73
C GLY A 127 -8.30 -1.25 -12.47
N LEU A 128 -8.69 -2.39 -11.92
CA LEU A 128 -8.04 -3.02 -10.77
C LEU A 128 -6.91 -3.94 -11.21
N HIS A 129 -5.87 -4.02 -10.37
CA HIS A 129 -4.70 -4.87 -10.57
C HIS A 129 -4.39 -5.64 -9.29
N ALA A 130 -4.00 -6.90 -9.44
CA ALA A 130 -3.37 -7.68 -8.39
C ALA A 130 -1.87 -7.42 -8.44
N VAL A 131 -1.32 -6.81 -7.40
CA VAL A 131 0.09 -6.40 -7.32
C VAL A 131 0.80 -7.24 -6.28
N LEU A 132 1.96 -7.78 -6.66
CA LEU A 132 2.81 -8.53 -5.75
C LEU A 132 3.57 -7.55 -4.84
N VAL A 133 3.44 -7.72 -3.53
CA VAL A 133 4.00 -6.81 -2.52
C VAL A 133 4.67 -7.56 -1.38
N LEU A 134 5.57 -6.88 -0.68
CA LEU A 134 6.10 -7.27 0.62
C LEU A 134 5.38 -6.46 1.70
N ASP A 135 4.77 -7.16 2.66
CA ASP A 135 4.03 -6.58 3.79
C ASP A 135 4.95 -6.53 5.02
N LEU A 136 5.70 -5.43 5.16
CA LEU A 136 6.53 -5.19 6.32
C LEU A 136 5.71 -4.58 7.48
N PRO A 137 6.17 -4.67 8.72
CA PRO A 137 5.41 -4.18 9.88
C PRO A 137 4.97 -2.72 9.80
N SER A 138 5.74 -1.87 9.12
CA SER A 138 5.50 -0.42 9.07
C SER A 138 5.02 0.10 7.71
N PHE A 139 5.16 -0.69 6.64
CA PHE A 139 4.79 -0.28 5.28
C PHE A 139 4.66 -1.48 4.34
N VAL A 140 3.95 -1.25 3.24
CA VAL A 140 3.82 -2.19 2.13
C VAL A 140 4.60 -1.66 0.93
N THR A 141 5.41 -2.50 0.29
CA THR A 141 6.21 -2.11 -0.87
C THR A 141 6.07 -3.11 -2.03
N PRO A 142 6.01 -2.67 -3.29
CA PRO A 142 5.95 -3.57 -4.43
C PRO A 142 7.20 -4.45 -4.56
N VAL A 143 7.00 -5.68 -4.98
CA VAL A 143 8.07 -6.55 -5.48
C VAL A 143 8.52 -6.05 -6.85
N ARG A 144 9.83 -5.99 -7.05
CA ARG A 144 10.46 -5.49 -8.28
C ARG A 144 10.92 -6.65 -9.17
N PRO A 145 11.11 -6.45 -10.47
CA PRO A 145 11.71 -7.47 -11.36
C PRO A 145 13.08 -7.97 -10.87
N ALA A 146 13.89 -7.09 -10.29
CA ALA A 146 15.18 -7.46 -9.71
C ALA A 146 15.06 -8.42 -8.52
N ASP A 147 14.00 -8.29 -7.72
CA ASP A 147 13.72 -9.18 -6.59
C ASP A 147 13.38 -10.60 -7.11
N LEU A 148 12.57 -10.71 -8.18
CA LEU A 148 12.27 -11.99 -8.83
C LEU A 148 13.54 -12.68 -9.37
N ALA A 149 14.39 -11.90 -10.04
CA ALA A 149 15.66 -12.40 -10.58
C ALA A 149 16.56 -12.92 -9.45
N SER A 150 16.64 -12.20 -8.33
CA SER A 150 17.41 -12.59 -7.15
C SER A 150 16.87 -13.86 -6.47
N TRP A 151 15.55 -14.05 -6.46
CA TRP A 151 14.93 -15.24 -5.85
C TRP A 151 14.89 -16.45 -6.76
N GLU A 152 15.20 -16.30 -8.05
CA GLU A 152 15.16 -17.35 -9.07
C GLU A 152 13.82 -18.11 -9.09
N ARG A 153 12.69 -17.37 -8.95
CA ARG A 153 11.34 -17.92 -8.88
C ARG A 153 10.44 -17.33 -9.96
N PRO A 154 9.62 -18.17 -10.63
CA PRO A 154 8.62 -17.69 -11.57
C PRO A 154 7.57 -16.80 -10.89
N ALA A 155 7.14 -15.74 -11.56
CA ALA A 155 6.11 -14.84 -11.03
C ALA A 155 4.81 -15.58 -10.66
N ALA A 156 4.41 -16.59 -11.44
CA ALA A 156 3.19 -17.36 -11.16
C ALA A 156 3.25 -18.13 -9.82
N GLU A 157 4.41 -18.70 -9.47
CA GLU A 157 4.61 -19.36 -8.17
C GLU A 157 4.47 -18.35 -7.02
N LEU A 158 5.06 -17.17 -7.19
CA LEU A 158 5.01 -16.11 -6.18
C LEU A 158 3.61 -15.52 -6.01
N VAL A 159 2.85 -15.40 -7.09
CA VAL A 159 1.45 -14.96 -7.07
C VAL A 159 0.59 -15.96 -6.29
N ALA A 160 0.73 -17.26 -6.55
CA ALA A 160 0.01 -18.30 -5.83
C ALA A 160 0.37 -18.28 -4.34
N LEU A 161 1.65 -18.26 -4.00
CA LEU A 161 2.12 -18.17 -2.62
C LEU A 161 1.60 -16.91 -1.91
N ALA A 162 1.62 -15.77 -2.58
CA ALA A 162 1.17 -14.50 -2.03
C ALA A 162 -0.33 -14.49 -1.73
N LEU A 163 -1.14 -15.12 -2.59
CA LEU A 163 -2.58 -15.29 -2.35
C LEU A 163 -2.84 -16.21 -1.16
N GLU A 164 -2.13 -17.34 -1.06
CA GLU A 164 -2.25 -18.25 0.09
C GLU A 164 -1.84 -17.56 1.40
N ASN A 165 -0.82 -16.72 1.39
CA ASN A 165 -0.45 -15.92 2.57
C ASN A 165 -1.57 -14.96 2.98
N VAL A 166 -2.22 -14.29 2.02
CA VAL A 166 -3.37 -13.42 2.31
C VAL A 166 -4.50 -14.23 2.95
N LYS A 167 -4.89 -15.36 2.36
CA LYS A 167 -5.94 -16.25 2.89
C LYS A 167 -5.65 -16.74 4.31
N ALA A 168 -4.38 -17.07 4.59
CA ALA A 168 -3.98 -17.62 5.88
C ALA A 168 -3.82 -16.57 6.98
N GLN A 169 -3.41 -15.34 6.63
CA GLN A 169 -2.99 -14.34 7.60
C GLN A 169 -4.04 -13.27 7.86
N GLU A 170 -4.94 -13.00 6.88
CA GLU A 170 -5.91 -11.92 7.05
C GLU A 170 -7.00 -12.30 8.06
N ARG A 171 -7.24 -11.39 9.00
CA ARG A 171 -8.31 -11.48 9.98
C ARG A 171 -9.46 -10.61 9.52
N VAL A 172 -10.55 -11.25 9.12
CA VAL A 172 -11.73 -10.57 8.57
C VAL A 172 -12.98 -10.93 9.35
N GLU A 173 -13.91 -10.00 9.38
CA GLU A 173 -15.28 -10.24 9.81
C GLU A 173 -16.12 -10.62 8.58
N LEU A 174 -16.76 -11.77 8.62
CA LEU A 174 -17.64 -12.28 7.58
C LEU A 174 -19.09 -12.18 8.06
N LYS A 175 -19.88 -11.32 7.45
CA LYS A 175 -21.31 -11.12 7.77
C LYS A 175 -22.19 -11.59 6.60
N PRO A 176 -23.03 -12.62 6.80
CA PRO A 176 -24.08 -12.95 5.83
C PRO A 176 -25.20 -11.90 5.89
N LEU A 177 -25.62 -11.44 4.74
CA LEU A 177 -26.75 -10.52 4.54
C LEU A 177 -27.77 -11.23 3.66
N GLU A 178 -29.01 -11.37 4.14
CA GLU A 178 -30.08 -11.96 3.37
C GLU A 178 -30.86 -10.86 2.63
N VAL A 179 -30.91 -10.95 1.31
CA VAL A 179 -31.61 -9.99 0.45
C VAL A 179 -32.53 -10.73 -0.52
N ALA A 180 -33.83 -10.61 -0.33
CA ALA A 180 -34.85 -11.21 -1.19
C ALA A 180 -34.62 -12.72 -1.49
N GLY A 181 -34.18 -13.48 -0.47
CA GLY A 181 -33.89 -14.92 -0.59
C GLY A 181 -32.50 -15.25 -1.16
N ALA A 182 -31.68 -14.26 -1.42
CA ALA A 182 -30.27 -14.43 -1.77
C ALA A 182 -29.36 -14.08 -0.60
N ARG A 183 -28.26 -14.81 -0.45
CA ARG A 183 -27.26 -14.55 0.59
C ARG A 183 -26.04 -13.85 0.00
N ILE A 184 -25.77 -12.64 0.48
CA ILE A 184 -24.56 -11.86 0.20
C ILE A 184 -23.65 -11.98 1.40
N PHE A 185 -22.35 -12.14 1.16
CA PHE A 185 -21.34 -12.08 2.23
C PHE A 185 -20.64 -10.73 2.17
N ALA A 186 -20.77 -9.96 3.24
CA ALA A 186 -19.98 -8.76 3.47
C ALA A 186 -18.74 -9.14 4.30
N VAL A 187 -17.56 -8.87 3.75
CA VAL A 187 -16.26 -9.14 4.38
C VAL A 187 -15.61 -7.81 4.69
N SER A 188 -15.21 -7.59 5.93
CA SER A 188 -14.57 -6.36 6.36
C SER A 188 -13.39 -6.62 7.29
N GLY A 189 -12.45 -5.68 7.34
CA GLY A 189 -11.28 -5.74 8.21
C GLY A 189 -10.47 -4.45 8.17
N THR A 190 -9.46 -4.37 9.03
CA THR A 190 -8.56 -3.21 9.12
C THR A 190 -7.37 -3.27 8.17
N SER A 191 -7.13 -4.43 7.57
CA SER A 191 -6.01 -4.68 6.66
C SER A 191 -6.27 -4.15 5.25
N LEU A 192 -5.20 -3.76 4.55
CA LEU A 192 -5.21 -3.34 3.15
C LEU A 192 -5.43 -4.50 2.16
N PHE A 193 -5.52 -5.74 2.66
CA PHE A 193 -5.57 -6.95 1.85
C PHE A 193 -6.95 -7.61 1.83
N VAL A 194 -7.96 -7.03 2.51
CA VAL A 194 -9.31 -7.60 2.58
C VAL A 194 -9.91 -7.78 1.19
N ALA A 195 -9.83 -6.77 0.33
CA ALA A 195 -10.33 -6.83 -1.04
C ALA A 195 -9.64 -7.96 -1.86
N THR A 196 -8.41 -8.31 -1.54
CA THR A 196 -7.64 -9.35 -2.24
C THR A 196 -8.25 -10.74 -2.06
N LEU A 197 -8.97 -10.97 -0.96
CA LEU A 197 -9.71 -12.23 -0.75
C LEU A 197 -10.77 -12.48 -1.83
N GLY A 198 -11.23 -11.44 -2.52
CA GLY A 198 -12.14 -11.56 -3.66
C GLY A 198 -11.52 -12.29 -4.86
N LEU A 199 -10.19 -12.39 -4.95
CA LEU A 199 -9.52 -13.20 -5.99
C LEU A 199 -9.79 -14.70 -5.78
N ALA A 200 -10.04 -15.11 -4.54
CA ALA A 200 -10.41 -16.47 -4.14
C ALA A 200 -11.81 -16.49 -3.51
N ALA A 201 -12.77 -15.79 -4.12
CA ALA A 201 -14.14 -15.67 -3.59
C ALA A 201 -14.82 -17.03 -3.35
N GLU A 202 -14.50 -18.05 -4.16
CA GLU A 202 -15.00 -19.42 -3.99
C GLU A 202 -14.62 -20.02 -2.64
N ASP A 203 -13.43 -19.75 -2.13
CA ASP A 203 -12.96 -20.26 -0.84
C ASP A 203 -13.78 -19.64 0.32
N LEU A 204 -14.17 -18.37 0.17
CA LEU A 204 -15.00 -17.67 1.15
C LEU A 204 -16.44 -18.18 1.14
N LEU A 205 -16.96 -18.50 -0.05
CA LEU A 205 -18.36 -18.86 -0.23
C LEU A 205 -18.63 -20.34 0.03
N GLY A 206 -17.60 -21.19 -0.03
CA GLY A 206 -17.64 -22.61 0.38
C GLY A 206 -18.60 -23.50 -0.42
N ALA A 207 -19.19 -22.98 -1.51
CA ALA A 207 -20.16 -23.71 -2.33
C ALA A 207 -19.89 -23.47 -3.82
N PRO A 208 -20.08 -24.51 -4.65
CA PRO A 208 -20.02 -24.37 -6.09
C PRO A 208 -21.05 -23.35 -6.60
N SER A 209 -20.67 -22.50 -7.52
CA SER A 209 -21.56 -21.56 -8.18
C SER A 209 -21.65 -21.91 -9.67
N PRO A 210 -22.77 -22.47 -10.15
CA PRO A 210 -22.89 -22.91 -11.54
C PRO A 210 -22.77 -21.78 -12.55
N PHE A 211 -23.08 -20.55 -12.14
CA PHE A 211 -23.03 -19.36 -12.97
C PHE A 211 -21.91 -18.38 -12.55
N GLY A 212 -20.98 -18.82 -11.69
CA GLY A 212 -19.91 -17.97 -11.15
C GLY A 212 -20.35 -17.14 -9.95
N GLN A 213 -19.51 -16.18 -9.56
CA GLN A 213 -19.73 -15.33 -8.40
C GLN A 213 -19.81 -13.86 -8.79
N LEU A 214 -20.60 -13.09 -8.04
CA LEU A 214 -20.50 -11.63 -8.00
C LEU A 214 -19.52 -11.25 -6.90
N VAL A 215 -18.58 -10.37 -7.24
CA VAL A 215 -17.56 -9.85 -6.34
C VAL A 215 -17.57 -8.32 -6.46
N ALA A 216 -17.56 -7.62 -5.35
CA ALA A 216 -17.34 -6.17 -5.34
C ALA A 216 -16.20 -5.83 -4.40
N MET A 217 -15.27 -4.99 -4.86
CA MET A 217 -14.12 -4.50 -4.12
C MET A 217 -14.17 -2.97 -4.02
N PRO A 218 -15.14 -2.40 -3.24
CA PRO A 218 -15.34 -0.96 -3.21
C PRO A 218 -14.18 -0.21 -2.54
N SER A 219 -13.52 -0.84 -1.59
CA SER A 219 -12.34 -0.29 -0.91
C SER A 219 -11.36 -1.41 -0.53
N SER A 220 -10.15 -1.05 -0.12
CA SER A 220 -9.16 -2.04 0.34
C SER A 220 -9.64 -2.86 1.56
N HIS A 221 -10.60 -2.34 2.32
CA HIS A 221 -11.07 -2.88 3.59
C HIS A 221 -12.43 -3.60 3.52
N ILE A 222 -13.09 -3.56 2.37
CA ILE A 222 -14.44 -4.10 2.17
C ILE A 222 -14.48 -4.93 0.90
N LEU A 223 -15.08 -6.10 1.03
CA LEU A 223 -15.37 -7.02 -0.06
C LEU A 223 -16.80 -7.50 0.07
N LEU A 224 -17.55 -7.53 -1.02
CA LEU A 224 -18.86 -8.19 -1.08
C LEU A 224 -18.78 -9.37 -2.04
N CYS A 225 -19.34 -10.51 -1.66
CA CYS A 225 -19.35 -11.72 -2.49
C CYS A 225 -20.75 -12.39 -2.47
N HIS A 226 -21.13 -12.96 -3.62
CA HIS A 226 -22.35 -13.75 -3.75
C HIS A 226 -22.16 -14.85 -4.78
N SER A 227 -22.59 -16.08 -4.46
CA SER A 227 -22.67 -17.20 -5.43
C SER A 227 -23.93 -17.10 -6.27
N ILE A 228 -23.80 -17.04 -7.59
CA ILE A 228 -24.94 -17.00 -8.49
C ILE A 228 -25.56 -18.40 -8.61
N THR A 229 -26.72 -18.62 -8.02
CA THR A 229 -27.35 -19.96 -7.93
C THR A 229 -28.78 -20.01 -8.45
N GLY A 230 -29.48 -18.87 -8.60
CA GLY A 230 -30.88 -18.84 -9.00
C GLY A 230 -31.42 -17.40 -9.18
N LYS A 231 -32.71 -17.27 -9.44
CA LYS A 231 -33.40 -15.98 -9.72
C LYS A 231 -33.15 -14.90 -8.65
N SER A 232 -33.06 -15.31 -7.37
CA SER A 232 -32.78 -14.38 -6.27
C SER A 232 -31.42 -13.68 -6.41
N SER A 233 -30.49 -14.24 -7.18
CA SER A 233 -29.19 -13.64 -7.45
C SER A 233 -29.27 -12.31 -8.22
N LEU A 234 -30.34 -12.08 -8.99
CA LEU A 234 -30.58 -10.78 -9.65
C LEU A 234 -30.89 -9.69 -8.63
N LYS A 235 -31.59 -10.03 -7.54
CA LYS A 235 -31.81 -9.10 -6.42
C LYS A 235 -30.56 -8.87 -5.59
N ALA A 236 -29.72 -9.91 -5.44
CA ALA A 236 -28.40 -9.74 -4.82
C ALA A 236 -27.52 -8.80 -5.65
N LEU A 237 -27.53 -8.89 -6.98
CA LEU A 237 -26.79 -8.01 -7.88
C LEU A 237 -27.18 -6.53 -7.65
N GLU A 238 -28.49 -6.23 -7.64
CA GLU A 238 -29.01 -4.86 -7.39
C GLU A 238 -28.54 -4.34 -6.02
N ALA A 239 -28.68 -5.15 -4.97
CA ALA A 239 -28.28 -4.78 -3.62
C ALA A 239 -26.75 -4.60 -3.48
N MET A 240 -25.97 -5.50 -4.12
CA MET A 240 -24.50 -5.38 -4.13
C MET A 240 -24.03 -4.14 -4.89
N ALA A 241 -24.68 -3.80 -6.02
CA ALA A 241 -24.35 -2.59 -6.76
C ALA A 241 -24.56 -1.32 -5.92
N ALA A 242 -25.71 -1.24 -5.23
CA ALA A 242 -26.00 -0.12 -4.33
C ALA A 242 -25.01 -0.05 -3.15
N GLY A 243 -24.75 -1.18 -2.49
CA GLY A 243 -23.81 -1.27 -1.38
C GLY A 243 -22.36 -0.98 -1.78
N ALA A 244 -21.93 -1.46 -2.95
CA ALA A 244 -20.59 -1.22 -3.47
C ALA A 244 -20.38 0.26 -3.81
N LEU A 245 -21.33 0.89 -4.50
CA LEU A 245 -21.26 2.32 -4.82
C LEU A 245 -21.22 3.17 -3.54
N GLN A 246 -22.07 2.89 -2.56
CA GLN A 246 -22.08 3.59 -1.29
C GLN A 246 -20.74 3.44 -0.54
N ALA A 247 -20.23 2.22 -0.45
CA ALA A 247 -18.97 1.96 0.24
C ALA A 247 -17.77 2.58 -0.49
N PHE A 248 -17.80 2.66 -1.81
CA PHE A 248 -16.78 3.36 -2.62
C PHE A 248 -16.82 4.88 -2.39
N GLU A 249 -18.00 5.48 -2.34
CA GLU A 249 -18.18 6.93 -2.16
C GLU A 249 -17.81 7.39 -0.73
N SER A 250 -18.06 6.56 0.28
CA SER A 250 -17.89 6.93 1.70
C SER A 250 -16.75 6.24 2.44
N GLY A 251 -16.18 5.19 1.88
CA GLY A 251 -15.17 4.36 2.53
C GLY A 251 -13.74 4.89 2.35
N PRO A 252 -12.82 4.51 3.25
CA PRO A 252 -11.40 4.81 3.10
C PRO A 252 -10.78 3.96 1.99
N GLN A 253 -9.77 4.50 1.31
CA GLN A 253 -9.01 3.83 0.26
C GLN A 253 -9.88 3.17 -0.83
N PRO A 254 -10.66 3.98 -1.55
CA PRO A 254 -11.60 3.50 -2.56
C PRO A 254 -10.87 2.80 -3.72
N LEU A 255 -11.43 1.70 -4.20
CA LEU A 255 -10.93 0.90 -5.31
C LEU A 255 -11.83 1.00 -6.54
N SER A 256 -12.99 0.34 -6.55
CA SER A 256 -13.96 0.41 -7.66
C SER A 256 -15.38 0.29 -7.16
N PRO A 257 -16.34 1.07 -7.69
CA PRO A 257 -17.75 0.88 -7.42
C PRO A 257 -18.33 -0.33 -8.18
N ASP A 258 -17.61 -0.83 -9.20
CA ASP A 258 -18.12 -1.84 -10.11
C ASP A 258 -18.27 -3.20 -9.43
N LEU A 259 -19.25 -3.96 -9.88
CA LEU A 259 -19.29 -5.38 -9.62
C LEU A 259 -18.38 -6.11 -10.62
N LEU A 260 -17.85 -7.24 -10.19
CA LEU A 260 -17.06 -8.15 -11.00
C LEU A 260 -17.76 -9.50 -11.05
N TRP A 261 -18.03 -9.99 -12.24
CA TRP A 261 -18.47 -11.36 -12.42
C TRP A 261 -17.26 -12.27 -12.58
N LYS A 262 -17.04 -13.14 -11.58
CA LYS A 262 -15.94 -14.11 -11.54
C LYS A 262 -16.42 -15.46 -12.09
N VAL A 263 -15.77 -15.95 -13.15
CA VAL A 263 -16.01 -17.27 -13.75
C VAL A 263 -14.69 -17.97 -13.97
N GLY A 264 -14.41 -19.00 -13.16
CA GLY A 264 -13.08 -19.58 -13.08
C GLY A 264 -12.08 -18.48 -12.69
N ASP A 265 -10.99 -18.33 -13.45
CA ASP A 265 -9.95 -17.33 -13.19
C ASP A 265 -10.22 -15.96 -13.85
N LYS A 266 -11.36 -15.80 -14.54
CA LYS A 266 -11.67 -14.56 -15.25
C LYS A 266 -12.60 -13.67 -14.44
N PHE A 267 -12.33 -12.37 -14.50
CA PHE A 267 -13.18 -11.32 -13.97
C PHE A 267 -13.71 -10.46 -15.12
N ILE A 268 -15.00 -10.26 -15.15
CA ILE A 268 -15.70 -9.40 -16.13
C ILE A 268 -16.36 -8.27 -15.36
N ALA A 269 -16.04 -7.03 -15.73
CA ALA A 269 -16.62 -5.87 -15.08
C ALA A 269 -18.10 -5.73 -15.42
N LEU A 270 -18.91 -5.43 -14.40
CA LEU A 270 -20.29 -5.00 -14.49
C LEU A 270 -20.31 -3.55 -13.97
N PRO A 271 -20.19 -2.55 -14.84
CA PRO A 271 -20.08 -1.15 -14.45
C PRO A 271 -21.27 -0.68 -13.62
N VAL A 272 -20.98 -0.01 -12.51
CA VAL A 272 -22.00 0.55 -11.61
C VAL A 272 -21.87 2.06 -11.58
N ARG A 273 -23.00 2.75 -11.81
CA ARG A 273 -23.06 4.20 -11.79
C ARG A 273 -24.37 4.71 -11.21
N ARG A 274 -24.38 5.97 -10.81
CA ARG A 274 -25.61 6.67 -10.40
C ARG A 274 -26.12 7.48 -11.60
N GLU A 275 -27.36 7.22 -12.01
CA GLU A 275 -28.06 7.97 -13.04
C GLU A 275 -29.44 8.39 -12.51
N ASP A 276 -29.76 9.66 -12.61
CA ASP A 276 -31.05 10.24 -12.14
C ASP A 276 -31.40 9.89 -10.67
N GLY A 277 -30.36 9.72 -9.82
CA GLY A 277 -30.52 9.35 -8.43
C GLY A 277 -30.59 7.84 -8.16
N GLU A 278 -30.78 7.03 -9.19
CA GLU A 278 -30.85 5.58 -9.11
C GLU A 278 -29.47 4.92 -9.36
N VAL A 279 -29.24 3.79 -8.73
CA VAL A 279 -28.03 2.97 -8.97
C VAL A 279 -28.32 2.02 -10.13
N LYS A 280 -27.56 2.13 -11.19
CA LYS A 280 -27.64 1.24 -12.35
C LYS A 280 -26.36 0.40 -12.47
N CYS A 281 -26.57 -0.86 -12.85
CA CYS A 281 -25.48 -1.80 -13.16
C CYS A 281 -25.62 -2.20 -14.63
N GLU A 282 -24.59 -1.94 -15.42
CA GLU A 282 -24.56 -2.35 -16.82
C GLU A 282 -24.18 -3.83 -16.93
N LEU A 283 -25.00 -4.60 -17.62
CA LEU A 283 -24.77 -6.02 -17.81
C LEU A 283 -24.18 -6.27 -19.20
N PRO A 284 -22.92 -6.76 -19.31
CA PRO A 284 -22.35 -7.17 -20.58
C PRO A 284 -23.19 -8.29 -21.22
N ARG A 285 -23.22 -8.33 -22.55
CA ARG A 285 -23.96 -9.34 -23.32
C ARG A 285 -23.65 -10.77 -22.86
N GLU A 286 -22.38 -11.08 -22.56
CA GLU A 286 -21.99 -12.41 -22.10
C GLU A 286 -22.64 -12.76 -20.74
N PHE A 287 -22.78 -11.80 -19.82
CA PHE A 287 -23.48 -12.01 -18.55
C PHE A 287 -24.97 -12.23 -18.76
N ASP A 288 -25.59 -11.43 -19.64
CA ASP A 288 -27.01 -11.57 -19.96
C ASP A 288 -27.32 -12.95 -20.56
N GLU A 289 -26.57 -13.40 -21.55
CA GLU A 289 -26.75 -14.68 -22.22
C GLU A 289 -26.47 -15.89 -21.31
N ARG A 290 -25.44 -15.84 -20.48
CA ARG A 290 -24.99 -16.98 -19.66
C ARG A 290 -25.60 -17.04 -18.26
N VAL A 291 -26.11 -15.91 -17.76
CA VAL A 291 -26.67 -15.81 -16.39
C VAL A 291 -28.13 -15.40 -16.45
N VAL A 292 -28.43 -14.17 -16.89
CA VAL A 292 -29.81 -13.64 -16.78
C VAL A 292 -30.80 -14.50 -17.53
N SER A 293 -30.51 -14.84 -18.79
CA SER A 293 -31.40 -15.69 -19.63
C SER A 293 -31.59 -17.11 -19.11
N GLN A 294 -30.63 -17.61 -18.33
CA GLN A 294 -30.72 -18.96 -17.72
C GLN A 294 -31.45 -18.95 -16.37
N LEU A 295 -31.51 -17.81 -15.72
CA LEU A 295 -32.23 -17.60 -14.46
C LEU A 295 -33.67 -17.06 -14.61
N SER A 296 -34.03 -16.61 -15.81
CA SER A 296 -35.32 -15.95 -16.11
C SER A 296 -36.53 -16.89 -16.09
#